data_b9cb32ed163e982c820bcf7fe98dd431
#
_entry.id   b9cb32ed163e982c820bcf7fe98dd431
#
_cell.length_a   1.000
_cell.length_b   1.000
_cell.length_c   1.000
_cell.angle_alpha   90.00
_cell.angle_beta   90.00
_cell.angle_gamma   90.00
#
_symmetry.space_group_name_H-M   'P 1'
#
loop_
_entity.id
_entity.type
_entity.pdbx_description
1 polymer ?
#
loop_
_entity_poly.entity_id
_entity_poly.type
_entity_poly.pdbx_seq_one_letter_code
_entity_poly.pdbx_strand_id
1 'polypeptide(L)'
;MITFTAVRWKNFLSTGNTFTDIILDSNPTTLIIGENGAGKSTILDALCFGLFGRPFRNIKKDQLINSVNNKNCLVEVEFTIGKHNYVVRRGIRPGKFEIDIDGITQPRLASVRDQQRQLEMNILKLSYQSFTQIVILGNASFIPFMQLRAQERREIIEDLLDITIFTSMNELLKNRISQNKEELARVKYELDLIVEKLDVHESNLESLKKNAKVRYDKL
;
A
#
# COMPACT_ATOMS: atom_id res chain seq x y z
N MET A 1 0.35 8.34 -18.40
CA MET A 1 1.75 8.67 -18.00
C MET A 1 1.66 9.80 -17.00
N ILE A 2 2.43 9.76 -15.89
CA ILE A 2 2.50 10.83 -14.90
C ILE A 2 3.63 11.77 -15.32
N THR A 3 3.36 13.08 -15.34
CA THR A 3 4.38 14.11 -15.60
C THR A 3 4.39 15.07 -14.42
N PHE A 4 5.51 15.12 -13.69
CA PHE A 4 5.69 16.07 -12.59
C PHE A 4 6.04 17.44 -13.19
N THR A 5 5.27 18.47 -12.81
CA THR A 5 5.40 19.83 -13.37
C THR A 5 6.17 20.75 -12.43
N ALA A 6 5.87 20.68 -11.12
CA ALA A 6 6.57 21.51 -10.14
C ALA A 6 6.61 20.88 -8.75
N VAL A 7 7.62 21.25 -7.99
CA VAL A 7 7.68 21.00 -6.56
C VAL A 7 8.05 22.28 -5.83
N ARG A 8 7.28 22.62 -4.79
CA ARG A 8 7.46 23.83 -3.98
C ARG A 8 7.50 23.48 -2.50
N TRP A 9 8.30 24.17 -1.75
CA TRP A 9 8.32 23.99 -0.31
C TRP A 9 8.76 25.23 0.44
N LYS A 10 8.38 25.32 1.71
CA LYS A 10 8.85 26.32 2.66
C LYS A 10 8.95 25.74 4.06
N ASN A 11 9.84 26.28 4.87
CA ASN A 11 10.13 25.80 6.22
C ASN A 11 10.42 24.29 6.28
N PHE A 12 10.99 23.77 5.23
CA PHE A 12 11.32 22.36 5.07
C PHE A 12 12.83 22.17 5.15
N LEU A 13 13.31 21.36 6.10
CA LEU A 13 14.73 21.17 6.39
C LEU A 13 15.45 22.52 6.64
N SER A 14 16.47 22.84 5.84
CA SER A 14 17.27 24.08 5.96
C SER A 14 16.63 25.30 5.28
N THR A 15 15.48 25.14 4.59
CA THR A 15 14.88 26.27 3.88
C THR A 15 13.98 27.12 4.76
N GLY A 16 13.95 28.42 4.50
CA GLY A 16 13.20 29.41 5.29
C GLY A 16 11.72 29.49 4.93
N ASN A 17 11.06 30.60 5.35
CA ASN A 17 9.62 30.80 5.18
C ASN A 17 9.20 31.24 3.76
N THR A 18 10.16 31.55 2.89
CA THR A 18 9.91 31.83 1.49
C THR A 18 9.78 30.53 0.71
N PHE A 19 8.85 30.46 -0.22
CA PHE A 19 8.76 29.28 -1.08
C PHE A 19 10.02 29.14 -1.94
N THR A 20 10.58 27.94 -1.95
CA THR A 20 11.50 27.46 -2.97
C THR A 20 10.68 26.75 -4.01
N ASP A 21 10.76 27.17 -5.25
CA ASP A 21 9.96 26.68 -6.38
C ASP A 21 10.89 26.06 -7.43
N ILE A 22 10.63 24.80 -7.79
CA ILE A 22 11.40 24.08 -8.81
C ILE A 22 10.41 23.58 -9.86
N ILE A 23 10.58 24.08 -11.08
CA ILE A 23 9.83 23.63 -12.25
C ILE A 23 10.56 22.42 -12.83
N LEU A 24 9.85 21.32 -13.02
CA LEU A 24 10.43 20.04 -13.41
C LEU A 24 10.27 19.71 -14.89
N ASP A 25 9.32 20.34 -15.57
CA ASP A 25 8.94 20.07 -16.96
C ASP A 25 9.40 21.13 -17.98
N SER A 26 10.14 22.16 -17.55
CA SER A 26 10.61 23.23 -18.43
C SER A 26 11.60 22.74 -19.51
N ASN A 27 12.37 21.69 -19.21
CA ASN A 27 13.37 21.12 -20.12
C ASN A 27 13.39 19.59 -20.04
N PRO A 28 13.75 18.89 -21.14
CA PRO A 28 13.86 17.42 -21.12
C PRO A 28 14.91 16.90 -20.12
N THR A 29 15.94 17.71 -19.85
CA THR A 29 17.01 17.39 -18.89
C THR A 29 17.42 18.64 -18.15
N THR A 30 17.49 18.56 -16.83
CA THR A 30 17.92 19.67 -15.97
C THR A 30 19.09 19.22 -15.09
N LEU A 31 20.19 19.96 -15.13
CA LEU A 31 21.35 19.76 -14.27
C LEU A 31 21.28 20.67 -13.04
N ILE A 32 21.31 20.09 -11.85
CA ILE A 32 21.29 20.83 -10.58
C ILE A 32 22.69 20.83 -9.99
N ILE A 33 23.33 22.00 -9.98
CA ILE A 33 24.68 22.21 -9.48
C ILE A 33 24.62 23.02 -8.18
N GLY A 34 25.53 22.76 -7.27
CA GLY A 34 25.67 23.50 -6.01
C GLY A 34 26.67 22.84 -5.07
N GLU A 35 27.13 23.57 -4.09
CA GLU A 35 28.03 23.07 -3.04
C GLU A 35 27.38 21.97 -2.18
N ASN A 36 28.21 21.25 -1.42
CA ASN A 36 27.69 20.29 -0.45
C ASN A 36 26.94 21.03 0.64
N GLY A 37 25.71 20.58 0.96
CA GLY A 37 24.82 21.26 1.89
C GLY A 37 23.88 22.30 1.27
N ALA A 38 24.04 22.69 0.00
CA ALA A 38 23.19 23.68 -0.69
C ALA A 38 21.72 23.26 -0.89
N GLY A 39 21.34 22.03 -0.47
CA GLY A 39 19.94 21.58 -0.55
C GLY A 39 19.58 20.80 -1.80
N LYS A 40 20.55 20.36 -2.63
CA LYS A 40 20.26 19.56 -3.84
C LYS A 40 19.36 18.35 -3.56
N SER A 41 19.67 17.57 -2.52
CA SER A 41 18.88 16.38 -2.14
C SER A 41 17.54 16.72 -1.45
N THR A 42 17.35 17.98 -1.02
CA THR A 42 16.10 18.45 -0.42
C THR A 42 14.93 18.37 -1.41
N ILE A 43 15.21 18.50 -2.72
CA ILE A 43 14.21 18.35 -3.78
C ILE A 43 13.58 16.94 -3.73
N LEU A 44 14.43 15.91 -3.61
CA LEU A 44 13.97 14.52 -3.53
C LEU A 44 13.18 14.24 -2.25
N ASP A 45 13.64 14.79 -1.12
CA ASP A 45 12.91 14.68 0.14
C ASP A 45 11.57 15.40 0.09
N ALA A 46 11.50 16.59 -0.51
CA ALA A 46 10.28 17.34 -0.68
C ALA A 46 9.29 16.59 -1.58
N LEU A 47 9.75 16.08 -2.70
CA LEU A 47 8.93 15.30 -3.63
C LEU A 47 8.35 14.06 -2.94
N CYS A 48 9.19 13.26 -2.28
CA CYS A 48 8.75 12.07 -1.56
C CYS A 48 7.82 12.41 -0.39
N PHE A 49 8.15 13.46 0.39
CA PHE A 49 7.30 13.88 1.51
C PHE A 49 5.95 14.41 1.03
N GLY A 50 5.91 15.20 -0.03
CA GLY A 50 4.67 15.69 -0.62
C GLY A 50 3.73 14.56 -1.03
N LEU A 51 4.24 13.58 -1.76
CA LEU A 51 3.45 12.46 -2.28
C LEU A 51 3.14 11.39 -1.23
N PHE A 52 4.13 10.97 -0.42
CA PHE A 52 4.01 9.79 0.44
C PHE A 52 4.02 10.11 1.95
N GLY A 53 4.23 11.37 2.34
CA GLY A 53 4.27 11.78 3.76
C GLY A 53 5.54 11.37 4.50
N ARG A 54 6.56 10.89 3.79
CA ARG A 54 7.88 10.52 4.32
C ARG A 54 8.98 10.97 3.35
N PRO A 55 10.13 11.43 3.83
CA PRO A 55 11.22 11.87 2.98
C PRO A 55 11.90 10.68 2.27
N PHE A 56 12.73 10.97 1.29
CA PHE A 56 13.54 9.96 0.62
C PHE A 56 14.67 9.46 1.53
N ARG A 57 15.37 10.37 2.20
CA ARG A 57 16.40 10.04 3.17
C ARG A 57 15.78 9.57 4.48
N ASN A 58 16.50 8.75 5.25
CA ASN A 58 16.05 8.27 6.56
C ASN A 58 16.10 9.40 7.63
N ILE A 59 15.18 10.34 7.52
CA ILE A 59 15.04 11.50 8.42
C ILE A 59 13.70 11.37 9.12
N LYS A 60 13.68 11.60 10.44
CA LYS A 60 12.43 11.58 11.20
C LYS A 60 11.54 12.77 10.81
N LYS A 61 10.22 12.57 10.83
CA LYS A 61 9.25 13.57 10.41
C LYS A 61 9.40 14.92 11.14
N ASP A 62 9.70 14.89 12.43
CA ASP A 62 9.90 16.10 13.22
C ASP A 62 11.14 16.91 12.82
N GLN A 63 12.13 16.26 12.21
CA GLN A 63 13.35 16.89 11.72
C GLN A 63 13.19 17.50 10.32
N LEU A 64 12.04 17.27 9.66
CA LEU A 64 11.73 17.87 8.35
C LEU A 64 11.35 19.36 8.48
N ILE A 65 10.94 19.79 9.64
CA ILE A 65 10.59 21.18 9.87
C ILE A 65 11.88 21.99 10.07
N ASN A 66 11.93 23.19 9.50
CA ASN A 66 13.04 24.11 9.74
C ASN A 66 13.20 24.36 11.24
N SER A 67 14.40 24.13 11.76
CA SER A 67 14.69 24.21 13.20
C SER A 67 14.58 25.61 13.78
N VAL A 68 14.73 26.65 12.97
CA VAL A 68 14.65 28.06 13.40
C VAL A 68 13.18 28.47 13.50
N ASN A 69 12.40 28.26 12.44
CA ASN A 69 11.00 28.68 12.37
C ASN A 69 10.05 27.74 13.10
N ASN A 70 10.34 26.47 13.12
CA ASN A 70 9.63 25.37 13.79
C ASN A 70 8.09 25.35 13.57
N LYS A 71 7.61 25.94 12.49
CA LYS A 71 6.19 26.06 12.12
C LYS A 71 6.02 26.25 10.61
N ASN A 72 4.77 26.09 10.14
CA ASN A 72 4.35 26.35 8.78
C ASN A 72 5.19 25.64 7.70
N CYS A 73 5.66 24.42 8.00
CA CYS A 73 6.28 23.57 6.99
C CYS A 73 5.22 23.13 5.99
N LEU A 74 5.42 23.45 4.73
CA LEU A 74 4.50 23.12 3.64
C LEU A 74 5.29 22.65 2.42
N VAL A 75 4.84 21.57 1.83
CA VAL A 75 5.34 21.05 0.55
C VAL A 75 4.16 20.90 -0.38
N GLU A 76 4.31 21.32 -1.61
CA GLU A 76 3.34 21.20 -2.69
C GLU A 76 4.01 20.48 -3.86
N VAL A 77 3.32 19.50 -4.43
CA VAL A 77 3.76 18.77 -5.62
C VAL A 77 2.68 18.85 -6.67
N GLU A 78 3.06 19.36 -7.83
CA GLU A 78 2.18 19.49 -8.99
C GLU A 78 2.56 18.44 -10.03
N PHE A 79 1.56 17.77 -10.59
CA PHE A 79 1.75 16.80 -11.65
C PHE A 79 0.50 16.64 -12.51
N THR A 80 0.65 16.11 -13.70
CA THR A 80 -0.45 15.82 -14.62
C THR A 80 -0.57 14.33 -14.89
N ILE A 81 -1.82 13.85 -15.02
CA ILE A 81 -2.12 12.49 -15.47
C ILE A 81 -3.17 12.60 -16.58
N GLY A 82 -2.76 12.29 -17.80
CA GLY A 82 -3.63 12.45 -18.96
C GLY A 82 -4.00 13.92 -19.19
N LYS A 83 -5.26 14.28 -18.96
CA LYS A 83 -5.78 15.67 -19.13
C LYS A 83 -6.00 16.39 -17.79
N HIS A 84 -5.79 15.72 -16.66
CA HIS A 84 -6.08 16.27 -15.35
C HIS A 84 -4.81 16.77 -14.66
N ASN A 85 -4.94 17.92 -14.01
CA ASN A 85 -3.90 18.53 -13.19
C ASN A 85 -4.13 18.20 -11.71
N TYR A 86 -3.08 17.76 -11.03
CA TYR A 86 -3.12 17.39 -9.63
C TYR A 86 -2.17 18.27 -8.84
N VAL A 87 -2.61 18.73 -7.66
CA VAL A 87 -1.77 19.44 -6.70
C VAL A 87 -1.93 18.75 -5.36
N VAL A 88 -0.86 18.20 -4.84
CA VAL A 88 -0.82 17.58 -3.51
C VAL A 88 -0.11 18.53 -2.55
N ARG A 89 -0.81 18.95 -1.49
CA ARG A 89 -0.26 19.82 -0.44
C ARG A 89 -0.13 19.06 0.86
N ARG A 90 1.07 19.06 1.42
CA ARG A 90 1.33 18.41 2.69
C ARG A 90 2.09 19.31 3.63
N GLY A 91 1.57 19.46 4.86
CA GLY A 91 2.13 20.34 5.87
C GLY A 91 2.42 19.65 7.18
N ILE A 92 3.34 20.26 7.95
CA ILE A 92 3.64 19.92 9.34
C ILE A 92 3.58 21.21 10.15
N ARG A 93 2.81 21.19 11.25
CA ARG A 93 2.62 22.34 12.16
C ARG A 93 2.14 23.62 11.46
N PRO A 94 0.86 23.65 11.00
CA PRO A 94 -0.20 22.67 11.23
C PRO A 94 -0.11 21.44 10.30
N GLY A 95 -0.67 20.31 10.75
CA GLY A 95 -0.83 19.13 9.92
C GLY A 95 -1.80 19.41 8.79
N LYS A 96 -1.33 19.29 7.54
CA LYS A 96 -2.12 19.52 6.34
C LYS A 96 -1.93 18.37 5.36
N PHE A 97 -3.02 17.91 4.75
CA PHE A 97 -2.97 17.00 3.61
C PHE A 97 -4.19 17.27 2.73
N GLU A 98 -3.95 17.80 1.55
CA GLU A 98 -4.97 18.19 0.58
C GLU A 98 -4.55 17.71 -0.80
N ILE A 99 -5.54 17.33 -1.59
CA ILE A 99 -5.38 16.91 -2.98
C ILE A 99 -6.36 17.73 -3.80
N ASP A 100 -5.85 18.52 -4.74
CA ASP A 100 -6.66 19.23 -5.71
C ASP A 100 -6.61 18.48 -7.04
N ILE A 101 -7.74 18.43 -7.72
CA ILE A 101 -7.88 17.92 -9.08
C ILE A 101 -8.50 19.04 -9.91
N ASP A 102 -7.81 19.49 -10.93
CA ASP A 102 -8.23 20.59 -11.82
C ASP A 102 -8.65 21.86 -11.06
N GLY A 103 -7.93 22.18 -9.98
CA GLY A 103 -8.19 23.34 -9.12
C GLY A 103 -9.31 23.16 -8.09
N ILE A 104 -9.94 21.98 -8.04
CA ILE A 104 -10.99 21.66 -7.06
C ILE A 104 -10.39 20.80 -5.95
N THR A 105 -10.41 21.32 -4.72
CA THR A 105 -9.94 20.56 -3.54
C THR A 105 -10.89 19.39 -3.27
N GLN A 106 -10.33 18.20 -3.23
CA GLN A 106 -11.09 17.00 -2.93
C GLN A 106 -11.51 16.96 -1.45
N PRO A 107 -12.70 16.42 -1.14
CA PRO A 107 -13.14 16.28 0.24
C PRO A 107 -12.16 15.41 1.04
N ARG A 108 -11.90 15.79 2.28
CA ARG A 108 -11.05 15.00 3.18
C ARG A 108 -11.75 13.70 3.54
N LEU A 109 -11.03 12.59 3.44
CA LEU A 109 -11.49 11.31 3.93
C LEU A 109 -11.44 11.24 5.46
N ALA A 110 -12.11 10.23 6.02
CA ALA A 110 -12.21 10.04 7.47
C ALA A 110 -10.84 9.93 8.16
N SER A 111 -9.83 9.40 7.47
CA SER A 111 -8.47 9.34 8.00
C SER A 111 -7.43 9.78 6.97
N VAL A 112 -6.31 10.31 7.48
CA VAL A 112 -5.13 10.64 6.66
C VAL A 112 -4.57 9.38 5.96
N ARG A 113 -4.72 8.22 6.60
CA ARG A 113 -4.27 6.94 6.04
C ARG A 113 -5.10 6.54 4.82
N ASP A 114 -6.41 6.71 4.88
CA ASP A 114 -7.30 6.38 3.75
C ASP A 114 -7.06 7.33 2.58
N GLN A 115 -6.87 8.62 2.88
CA GLN A 115 -6.53 9.62 1.86
C GLN A 115 -5.17 9.32 1.20
N GLN A 116 -4.18 8.85 1.98
CA GLN A 116 -2.89 8.41 1.44
C GLN A 116 -3.06 7.18 0.54
N ARG A 117 -3.84 6.20 0.99
CA ARG A 117 -4.12 5.00 0.19
C ARG A 117 -4.83 5.34 -1.12
N GLN A 118 -5.79 6.27 -1.09
CA GLN A 118 -6.44 6.76 -2.30
C GLN A 118 -5.44 7.41 -3.27
N LEU A 119 -4.53 8.25 -2.76
CA LEU A 119 -3.49 8.87 -3.58
C LEU A 119 -2.57 7.82 -4.23
N GLU A 120 -2.09 6.85 -3.45
CA GLU A 120 -1.16 5.82 -3.95
C GLU A 120 -1.84 4.85 -4.92
N MET A 121 -3.03 4.33 -4.58
CA MET A 121 -3.67 3.26 -5.35
C MET A 121 -4.49 3.77 -6.54
N ASN A 122 -5.19 4.90 -6.39
CA ASN A 122 -6.14 5.35 -7.41
C ASN A 122 -5.57 6.44 -8.31
N ILE A 123 -4.68 7.29 -7.77
CA ILE A 123 -4.15 8.45 -8.52
C ILE A 123 -2.77 8.13 -9.08
N LEU A 124 -1.79 7.89 -8.20
CA LEU A 124 -0.40 7.64 -8.61
C LEU A 124 -0.20 6.24 -9.19
N LYS A 125 -0.95 5.25 -8.68
CA LYS A 125 -0.77 3.83 -8.98
C LYS A 125 0.66 3.33 -8.75
N LEU A 126 1.33 3.94 -7.78
CA LEU A 126 2.70 3.65 -7.38
C LEU A 126 2.81 3.70 -5.87
N SER A 127 3.40 2.67 -5.27
CA SER A 127 3.82 2.70 -3.87
C SER A 127 5.06 3.58 -3.68
N TYR A 128 5.33 3.98 -2.45
CA TYR A 128 6.58 4.69 -2.12
C TYR A 128 7.81 3.91 -2.58
N GLN A 129 7.81 2.59 -2.40
CA GLN A 129 8.93 1.75 -2.75
C GLN A 129 9.14 1.71 -4.26
N SER A 130 8.07 1.53 -5.03
CA SER A 130 8.13 1.55 -6.49
C SER A 130 8.56 2.92 -7.01
N PHE A 131 8.03 4.01 -6.44
CA PHE A 131 8.42 5.37 -6.81
C PHE A 131 9.91 5.61 -6.59
N THR A 132 10.45 5.26 -5.43
CA THR A 132 11.87 5.48 -5.12
C THR A 132 12.82 4.58 -5.91
N GLN A 133 12.34 3.48 -6.46
CA GLN A 133 13.12 2.58 -7.30
C GLN A 133 13.07 2.93 -8.80
N ILE A 134 11.98 3.56 -9.24
CA ILE A 134 11.75 3.87 -10.65
C ILE A 134 12.12 5.32 -10.98
N VAL A 135 11.72 6.25 -10.10
CA VAL A 135 11.85 7.69 -10.34
C VAL A 135 13.15 8.26 -9.78
N ILE A 136 13.63 7.73 -8.66
CA ILE A 136 14.85 8.23 -8.00
C ILE A 136 15.97 7.20 -8.15
N LEU A 137 16.93 7.46 -9.02
CA LEU A 137 18.03 6.57 -9.32
C LEU A 137 19.38 7.16 -8.86
N GLY A 138 20.30 6.29 -8.43
CA GLY A 138 21.71 6.66 -8.24
C GLY A 138 22.05 7.46 -7.00
N ASN A 139 21.24 7.46 -5.95
CA ASN A 139 21.57 8.08 -4.66
C ASN A 139 22.27 7.09 -3.70
N ALA A 140 22.94 7.60 -2.67
CA ALA A 140 23.64 6.81 -1.65
C ALA A 140 22.74 5.81 -0.89
N SER A 141 21.44 6.07 -0.82
CA SER A 141 20.43 5.16 -0.23
C SER A 141 19.77 4.24 -1.25
N PHE A 142 20.14 4.31 -2.52
CA PHE A 142 19.54 3.50 -3.56
C PHE A 142 20.07 2.06 -3.50
N ILE A 143 19.15 1.10 -3.34
CA ILE A 143 19.45 -0.32 -3.43
C ILE A 143 19.09 -0.76 -4.86
N PRO A 144 20.05 -1.26 -5.65
CA PRO A 144 19.77 -1.75 -7.00
C PRO A 144 18.64 -2.79 -7.00
N PHE A 145 17.74 -2.74 -7.98
CA PHE A 145 16.60 -3.62 -8.10
C PHE A 145 16.94 -5.12 -7.89
N MET A 146 18.07 -5.56 -8.43
CA MET A 146 18.50 -6.96 -8.32
C MET A 146 18.95 -7.36 -6.90
N GLN A 147 19.28 -6.39 -6.04
CA GLN A 147 19.64 -6.64 -4.63
C GLN A 147 18.44 -6.61 -3.69
N LEU A 148 17.27 -6.18 -4.17
CA LEU A 148 16.03 -6.23 -3.42
C LEU A 148 15.59 -7.67 -3.17
N ARG A 149 14.83 -7.89 -2.10
CA ARG A 149 14.21 -9.18 -1.82
C ARG A 149 13.23 -9.57 -2.93
N ALA A 150 13.03 -10.87 -3.13
CA ALA A 150 12.16 -11.37 -4.19
C ALA A 150 10.73 -10.81 -4.12
N GLN A 151 10.18 -10.65 -2.90
CA GLN A 151 8.87 -10.07 -2.69
C GLN A 151 8.82 -8.58 -3.07
N GLU A 152 9.81 -7.80 -2.67
CA GLU A 152 9.92 -6.36 -2.98
C GLU A 152 10.04 -6.13 -4.50
N ARG A 153 10.83 -6.97 -5.20
CA ARG A 153 10.91 -6.92 -6.67
C ARG A 153 9.56 -7.21 -7.34
N ARG A 154 8.82 -8.19 -6.80
CA ARG A 154 7.49 -8.53 -7.32
C ARG A 154 6.52 -7.37 -7.14
N GLU A 155 6.46 -6.76 -5.96
CA GLU A 155 5.59 -5.62 -5.68
C GLU A 155 5.88 -4.44 -6.63
N ILE A 156 7.16 -4.13 -6.88
CA ILE A 156 7.55 -3.08 -7.84
C ILE A 156 7.09 -3.41 -9.27
N ILE A 157 7.22 -4.67 -9.69
CA ILE A 157 6.77 -5.11 -11.02
C ILE A 157 5.25 -5.06 -11.12
N GLU A 158 4.54 -5.50 -10.09
CA GLU A 158 3.07 -5.46 -10.02
C GLU A 158 2.55 -4.02 -10.10
N ASP A 159 3.16 -3.09 -9.37
CA ASP A 159 2.85 -1.65 -9.44
C ASP A 159 3.11 -1.08 -10.84
N LEU A 160 4.30 -1.37 -11.40
CA LEU A 160 4.71 -0.84 -12.71
C LEU A 160 3.79 -1.32 -13.84
N LEU A 161 3.34 -2.57 -13.76
CA LEU A 161 2.48 -3.19 -14.77
C LEU A 161 0.97 -2.99 -14.50
N ASP A 162 0.61 -2.31 -13.38
CA ASP A 162 -0.78 -2.13 -12.92
C ASP A 162 -1.54 -3.47 -12.81
N ILE A 163 -0.87 -4.53 -12.32
CA ILE A 163 -1.41 -5.90 -12.23
C ILE A 163 -1.69 -6.35 -10.77
N THR A 164 -1.71 -5.43 -9.83
CA THR A 164 -2.02 -5.69 -8.41
C THR A 164 -3.39 -6.34 -8.19
N ILE A 165 -4.30 -6.20 -9.17
CA ILE A 165 -5.61 -6.87 -9.16
C ILE A 165 -5.49 -8.39 -9.07
N PHE A 166 -4.50 -9.01 -9.72
CA PHE A 166 -4.31 -10.47 -9.69
C PHE A 166 -3.85 -10.95 -8.31
N THR A 167 -3.04 -10.16 -7.60
CA THR A 167 -2.63 -10.46 -6.23
C THR A 167 -3.84 -10.40 -5.28
N SER A 168 -4.70 -9.38 -5.40
CA SER A 168 -5.94 -9.27 -4.63
C SER A 168 -6.91 -10.44 -4.94
N MET A 169 -7.04 -10.82 -6.21
CA MET A 169 -7.85 -12.00 -6.60
C MET A 169 -7.31 -13.28 -5.98
N ASN A 170 -5.99 -13.46 -5.96
CA ASN A 170 -5.35 -14.65 -5.38
C ASN A 170 -5.57 -14.73 -3.86
N GLU A 171 -5.52 -13.61 -3.15
CA GLU A 171 -5.84 -13.54 -1.72
C GLU A 171 -7.30 -13.94 -1.44
N LEU A 172 -8.26 -13.39 -2.20
CA LEU A 172 -9.66 -13.76 -2.10
C LEU A 172 -9.88 -15.25 -2.38
N LEU A 173 -9.20 -15.78 -3.39
CA LEU A 173 -9.29 -17.21 -3.74
C LEU A 173 -8.73 -18.09 -2.62
N LYS A 174 -7.59 -17.75 -2.03
CA LYS A 174 -7.03 -18.47 -0.88
C LYS A 174 -7.99 -18.50 0.31
N ASN A 175 -8.62 -17.38 0.62
CA ASN A 175 -9.61 -17.31 1.70
C ASN A 175 -10.82 -18.22 1.44
N ARG A 176 -11.36 -18.22 0.21
CA ARG A 176 -12.46 -19.11 -0.18
C ARG A 176 -12.06 -20.59 -0.11
N ILE A 177 -10.85 -20.91 -0.58
CA ILE A 177 -10.33 -22.29 -0.50
C ILE A 177 -10.19 -22.74 0.97
N SER A 178 -9.73 -21.86 1.87
CA SER A 178 -9.65 -22.18 3.29
C SER A 178 -11.01 -22.46 3.90
N GLN A 179 -12.00 -21.59 3.64
CA GLN A 179 -13.37 -21.77 4.11
C GLN A 179 -13.99 -23.08 3.58
N ASN A 180 -13.85 -23.35 2.30
CA ASN A 180 -14.37 -24.60 1.72
C ASN A 180 -13.69 -25.86 2.30
N LYS A 181 -12.39 -25.79 2.62
CA LYS A 181 -11.68 -26.89 3.29
C LYS A 181 -12.23 -27.15 4.71
N GLU A 182 -12.52 -26.09 5.45
CA GLU A 182 -13.10 -26.20 6.79
C GLU A 182 -14.52 -26.81 6.75
N GLU A 183 -15.36 -26.33 5.82
CA GLU A 183 -16.71 -26.89 5.63
C GLU A 183 -16.66 -28.35 5.20
N LEU A 184 -15.77 -28.69 4.28
CA LEU A 184 -15.59 -30.07 3.82
C LEU A 184 -15.11 -31.00 4.95
N ALA A 185 -14.20 -30.52 5.80
CA ALA A 185 -13.75 -31.28 6.96
C ALA A 185 -14.90 -31.51 7.96
N ARG A 186 -15.74 -30.50 8.20
CA ARG A 186 -16.93 -30.63 9.06
C ARG A 186 -17.92 -31.65 8.53
N VAL A 187 -18.26 -31.54 7.23
CA VAL A 187 -19.23 -32.48 6.60
C VAL A 187 -18.68 -33.90 6.60
N LYS A 188 -17.39 -34.10 6.36
CA LYS A 188 -16.77 -35.43 6.45
C LYS A 188 -16.88 -36.01 7.87
N TYR A 189 -16.57 -35.20 8.89
CA TYR A 189 -16.70 -35.64 10.27
C TYR A 189 -18.15 -36.00 10.64
N GLU A 190 -19.13 -35.21 10.22
CA GLU A 190 -20.56 -35.52 10.42
C GLU A 190 -20.96 -36.83 9.71
N LEU A 191 -20.44 -37.06 8.50
CA LEU A 191 -20.70 -38.28 7.76
C LEU A 191 -20.09 -39.50 8.44
N ASP A 192 -18.84 -39.43 8.91
CA ASP A 192 -18.16 -40.50 9.63
C ASP A 192 -18.94 -40.87 10.92
N LEU A 193 -19.43 -39.89 11.66
CA LEU A 193 -20.31 -40.11 12.84
C LEU A 193 -21.64 -40.82 12.50
N ILE A 194 -22.23 -40.47 11.36
CA ILE A 194 -23.48 -41.12 10.91
C ILE A 194 -23.21 -42.57 10.53
N VAL A 195 -22.10 -42.83 9.81
CA VAL A 195 -21.70 -44.20 9.44
C VAL A 195 -21.48 -45.04 10.70
N GLU A 196 -20.71 -44.54 11.67
CA GLU A 196 -20.46 -45.24 12.93
C GLU A 196 -21.76 -45.55 13.67
N LYS A 197 -22.71 -44.62 13.73
CA LYS A 197 -24.03 -44.85 14.34
C LYS A 197 -24.85 -45.92 13.59
N LEU A 198 -24.78 -45.95 12.26
CA LEU A 198 -25.46 -46.99 11.45
C LEU A 198 -24.89 -48.37 11.75
N ASP A 199 -23.53 -48.50 11.79
CA ASP A 199 -22.87 -49.78 12.12
C ASP A 199 -23.31 -50.30 13.51
N VAL A 200 -23.37 -49.41 14.51
CA VAL A 200 -23.87 -49.76 15.86
C VAL A 200 -25.32 -50.20 15.84
N HIS A 201 -26.20 -49.49 15.10
CA HIS A 201 -27.59 -49.86 14.99
C HIS A 201 -27.80 -51.19 14.26
N GLU A 202 -27.06 -51.45 13.17
CA GLU A 202 -27.12 -52.74 12.47
C GLU A 202 -26.68 -53.89 13.37
N SER A 203 -25.55 -53.75 14.08
CA SER A 203 -25.09 -54.72 15.06
C SER A 203 -26.13 -55.03 16.15
N ASN A 204 -26.79 -53.98 16.68
CA ASN A 204 -27.85 -54.13 17.68
C ASN A 204 -29.07 -54.88 17.09
N LEU A 205 -29.49 -54.54 15.87
CA LEU A 205 -30.59 -55.23 15.20
C LEU A 205 -30.31 -56.71 14.96
N GLU A 206 -29.07 -57.07 14.55
CA GLU A 206 -28.67 -58.46 14.41
C GLU A 206 -28.71 -59.22 15.73
N SER A 207 -28.25 -58.61 16.81
CA SER A 207 -28.28 -59.18 18.15
C SER A 207 -29.72 -59.43 18.63
N LEU A 208 -30.60 -58.46 18.39
CA LEU A 208 -32.04 -58.59 18.73
C LEU A 208 -32.71 -59.67 17.92
N LYS A 209 -32.41 -59.80 16.60
CA LYS A 209 -32.93 -60.88 15.74
C LYS A 209 -32.49 -62.26 16.21
N LYS A 210 -31.20 -62.38 16.60
CA LYS A 210 -30.67 -63.64 17.15
C LYS A 210 -31.38 -64.01 18.47
N ASN A 211 -31.54 -63.06 19.39
CA ASN A 211 -32.21 -63.27 20.65
C ASN A 211 -33.72 -63.61 20.49
N ALA A 212 -34.41 -63.00 19.56
CA ALA A 212 -35.81 -63.31 19.22
C ALA A 212 -35.94 -64.73 18.67
N LYS A 213 -35.03 -65.15 17.78
CA LYS A 213 -35.02 -66.51 17.23
C LYS A 213 -34.79 -67.59 18.27
N VAL A 214 -33.83 -67.37 19.19
CA VAL A 214 -33.58 -68.29 20.34
C VAL A 214 -34.78 -68.41 21.30
N ARG A 215 -35.55 -67.32 21.47
CA ARG A 215 -36.75 -67.34 22.26
C ARG A 215 -37.89 -68.09 21.57
N TYR A 216 -38.02 -68.00 20.27
CA TYR A 216 -39.02 -68.68 19.47
C TYR A 216 -38.74 -70.19 19.40
N ASP A 217 -37.49 -70.61 19.29
CA ASP A 217 -37.09 -71.98 19.25
C ASP A 217 -37.18 -72.70 20.63
N LYS A 218 -37.44 -71.96 21.72
CA LYS A 218 -37.63 -72.48 23.08
C LYS A 218 -39.11 -72.62 23.54
N LEU A 219 -40.04 -72.17 22.71
CA LEU A 219 -41.49 -72.28 22.89
C LEU A 219 -41.99 -73.49 22.13
#